data_270fea1e85c4fae97cae8c31d18e2a05
#
_entry.id   270fea1e85c4fae97cae8c31d18e2a05
#
_cell.length_a   1.000
_cell.length_b   1.000
_cell.length_c   1.000
_cell.angle_alpha   90.00
_cell.angle_beta   90.00
_cell.angle_gamma   90.00
#
_symmetry.space_group_name_H-M   'P 1'
#
loop_
_entity.id
_entity.type
_entity.pdbx_description
1 polymer ?
#
loop_
_entity_poly.entity_id
_entity_poly.type
_entity_poly.pdbx_seq_one_letter_code
_entity_poly.pdbx_strand_id
1 'polypeptide(L)'
;MTEKLKNIMEDAAREFLNASLSLRFDICTCQICREEMLAKMLTQLTPKYVPAYETNLKAVIEQAKSEFRNQITRCGIMAIDEVAKSPKHPVSGDLEQSFKLLLGRILEDRGLDFRQYHKAVIKRKIASRIYLNNLKSYFDYAAFLSRNPREYDKLLEELCINVSEFFRDPEVWVTVRYLFETLINQKKARSENLIRIWSAGCASGEEPYSIAILLKELLKDDFRRFSLELYATDIDKKCLTQAKFGLYPKESLKNADEKRLKSCFSPDAAGNYRINPEFREMVRFQYLDMINEQPVTDVDVIFCRNVFIYFNRSLQELLLTKFYNSLKAGGYLVKGRAEAIFTEAKDIFESVDLNARIYRKIH
;
A
#
# COMPACT_ATOMS: atom_id res chain seq x y z
N MET A 1 49.29 -28.92 -22.17
CA MET A 1 48.04 -29.07 -21.38
C MET A 1 47.34 -27.70 -21.44
N THR A 2 46.22 -27.60 -22.12
CA THR A 2 45.47 -26.36 -22.19
C THR A 2 44.87 -26.11 -20.80
N GLU A 3 45.32 -25.05 -20.12
CA GLU A 3 44.76 -24.61 -18.85
C GLU A 3 43.25 -24.32 -19.05
N LYS A 4 42.41 -25.07 -18.35
CA LYS A 4 40.96 -24.80 -18.36
C LYS A 4 40.73 -23.54 -17.50
N LEU A 5 40.27 -22.48 -18.15
CA LEU A 5 39.79 -21.26 -17.49
C LEU A 5 38.30 -21.40 -17.17
N LYS A 6 37.92 -20.85 -16.04
CA LYS A 6 36.51 -20.78 -15.59
C LYS A 6 36.07 -19.31 -15.47
N ASN A 7 34.94 -18.97 -16.04
CA ASN A 7 34.33 -17.65 -15.88
C ASN A 7 33.50 -17.60 -14.56
N ILE A 8 34.07 -16.96 -13.53
CA ILE A 8 33.43 -16.86 -12.22
C ILE A 8 32.20 -15.93 -12.21
N MET A 9 32.02 -15.07 -13.21
CA MET A 9 30.82 -14.25 -13.34
C MET A 9 29.57 -15.09 -13.67
N GLU A 10 29.77 -16.29 -14.27
CA GLU A 10 28.65 -17.23 -14.46
C GLU A 10 28.13 -17.76 -13.12
N ASP A 11 29.03 -18.15 -12.21
CA ASP A 11 28.64 -18.62 -10.88
C ASP A 11 27.93 -17.50 -10.10
N ALA A 12 28.48 -16.29 -10.12
CA ALA A 12 27.88 -15.13 -9.48
C ALA A 12 26.47 -14.80 -10.03
N ALA A 13 26.30 -14.90 -11.35
CA ALA A 13 25.01 -14.68 -12.01
C ALA A 13 23.98 -15.78 -11.66
N ARG A 14 24.41 -17.06 -11.64
CA ARG A 14 23.56 -18.19 -11.23
C ARG A 14 23.08 -18.05 -9.79
N GLU A 15 23.97 -17.68 -8.88
CA GLU A 15 23.61 -17.47 -7.47
C GLU A 15 22.66 -16.29 -7.30
N PHE A 16 22.90 -15.18 -8.01
CA PHE A 16 21.98 -14.04 -8.02
C PHE A 16 20.57 -14.44 -8.51
N LEU A 17 20.50 -15.17 -9.65
CA LEU A 17 19.24 -15.65 -10.19
C LEU A 17 18.53 -16.59 -9.23
N ASN A 18 19.24 -17.54 -8.63
CA ASN A 18 18.64 -18.47 -7.67
C ASN A 18 18.07 -17.73 -6.45
N ALA A 19 18.79 -16.77 -5.90
CA ALA A 19 18.30 -15.95 -4.80
C ALA A 19 17.09 -15.08 -5.20
N SER A 20 17.16 -14.44 -6.37
CA SER A 20 16.10 -13.55 -6.85
C SER A 20 14.83 -14.31 -7.28
N LEU A 21 14.98 -15.49 -7.89
CA LEU A 21 13.86 -16.28 -8.38
C LEU A 21 13.20 -17.15 -7.30
N SER A 22 13.87 -17.40 -6.18
CA SER A 22 13.28 -18.17 -5.07
C SER A 22 12.02 -17.52 -4.48
N LEU A 23 11.87 -16.21 -4.65
CA LEU A 23 10.75 -15.40 -4.14
C LEU A 23 9.80 -14.94 -5.26
N ARG A 24 10.00 -15.39 -6.50
CA ARG A 24 9.23 -14.96 -7.66
C ARG A 24 8.31 -16.08 -8.16
N PHE A 25 7.08 -16.09 -7.67
CA PHE A 25 6.02 -17.02 -8.12
C PHE A 25 5.13 -16.41 -9.22
N ASP A 26 5.40 -15.17 -9.58
CA ASP A 26 4.69 -14.38 -10.57
C ASP A 26 5.21 -14.56 -12.00
N ILE A 27 6.33 -15.25 -12.16
CA ILE A 27 6.99 -15.50 -13.45
C ILE A 27 7.35 -16.98 -13.59
N CYS A 28 7.58 -17.41 -14.84
CA CYS A 28 8.06 -18.76 -15.07
C CYS A 28 9.52 -18.92 -14.65
N THR A 29 9.79 -19.87 -13.76
CA THR A 29 11.12 -20.19 -13.25
C THR A 29 11.60 -21.58 -13.67
N CYS A 30 11.04 -22.16 -14.77
CA CYS A 30 11.48 -23.43 -15.32
C CYS A 30 12.93 -23.34 -15.81
N GLN A 31 13.54 -24.50 -16.06
CA GLN A 31 14.93 -24.57 -16.49
C GLN A 31 15.20 -23.75 -17.76
N ILE A 32 14.30 -23.79 -18.74
CA ILE A 32 14.45 -23.03 -20.01
C ILE A 32 14.52 -21.53 -19.72
N CYS A 33 13.59 -20.99 -18.93
CA CYS A 33 13.58 -19.56 -18.57
C CYS A 33 14.80 -19.18 -17.74
N ARG A 34 15.22 -20.02 -16.79
CA ARG A 34 16.45 -19.77 -15.98
C ARG A 34 17.71 -19.69 -16.82
N GLU A 35 17.87 -20.63 -17.78
CA GLU A 35 19.00 -20.62 -18.70
C GLU A 35 18.96 -19.42 -19.65
N GLU A 36 17.79 -19.01 -20.10
CA GLU A 36 17.65 -17.81 -20.92
C GLU A 36 17.98 -16.54 -20.13
N MET A 37 17.50 -16.41 -18.89
CA MET A 37 17.85 -15.30 -17.99
C MET A 37 19.36 -15.25 -17.76
N LEU A 38 19.98 -16.39 -17.50
CA LEU A 38 21.42 -16.49 -17.33
C LEU A 38 22.18 -16.08 -18.59
N ALA A 39 21.78 -16.59 -19.75
CA ALA A 39 22.42 -16.23 -21.03
C ALA A 39 22.35 -14.70 -21.25
N LYS A 40 21.19 -14.08 -21.03
CA LYS A 40 21.02 -12.62 -21.14
C LYS A 40 21.88 -11.85 -20.13
N MET A 41 22.00 -12.31 -18.90
CA MET A 41 22.93 -11.71 -17.94
C MET A 41 24.38 -11.76 -18.43
N LEU A 42 24.82 -12.93 -18.89
CA LEU A 42 26.21 -13.16 -19.32
C LEU A 42 26.61 -12.36 -20.57
N THR A 43 25.66 -12.00 -21.44
CA THR A 43 25.92 -11.10 -22.57
C THR A 43 26.20 -9.65 -22.17
N GLN A 44 25.80 -9.26 -20.95
CA GLN A 44 25.95 -7.89 -20.43
C GLN A 44 27.00 -7.78 -19.31
N LEU A 45 27.38 -8.90 -18.71
CA LEU A 45 28.39 -8.96 -17.66
C LEU A 45 29.81 -9.05 -18.26
N THR A 46 30.73 -8.26 -17.75
CA THR A 46 32.16 -8.39 -18.11
C THR A 46 32.66 -9.72 -17.57
N PRO A 47 33.16 -10.63 -18.44
CA PRO A 47 33.64 -11.93 -17.98
C PRO A 47 34.92 -11.78 -17.14
N LYS A 48 35.04 -12.61 -16.08
CA LYS A 48 36.24 -12.68 -15.22
C LYS A 48 36.69 -14.14 -15.14
N TYR A 49 37.82 -14.42 -15.77
CA TYR A 49 38.36 -15.78 -15.87
C TYR A 49 39.40 -16.05 -14.79
N VAL A 50 39.33 -17.23 -14.19
CA VAL A 50 40.30 -17.76 -13.24
C VAL A 50 40.69 -19.18 -13.64
N PRO A 51 41.87 -19.70 -13.23
CA PRO A 51 42.23 -21.10 -13.45
C PRO A 51 41.19 -22.03 -12.81
N ALA A 52 40.77 -23.09 -13.51
CA ALA A 52 39.72 -24.01 -13.02
C ALA A 52 40.14 -24.81 -11.77
N TYR A 53 41.46 -24.83 -11.47
CA TYR A 53 42.05 -25.47 -10.27
C TYR A 53 42.24 -24.50 -9.09
N GLU A 54 41.71 -23.29 -9.16
CA GLU A 54 41.80 -22.32 -8.06
C GLU A 54 41.27 -22.90 -6.76
N THR A 55 42.13 -23.01 -5.77
CA THR A 55 41.84 -23.68 -4.49
C THR A 55 40.89 -22.89 -3.61
N ASN A 56 40.79 -21.57 -3.83
CA ASN A 56 39.92 -20.66 -3.05
C ASN A 56 38.78 -20.07 -3.87
N LEU A 57 38.21 -20.87 -4.79
CA LEU A 57 37.21 -20.43 -5.76
C LEU A 57 36.02 -19.72 -5.11
N LYS A 58 35.54 -20.20 -3.95
CA LYS A 58 34.40 -19.54 -3.23
C LYS A 58 34.73 -18.12 -2.82
N ALA A 59 35.92 -17.89 -2.24
CA ALA A 59 36.30 -16.54 -1.82
C ALA A 59 36.46 -15.59 -3.01
N VAL A 60 37.00 -16.10 -4.13
CA VAL A 60 37.16 -15.33 -5.37
C VAL A 60 35.80 -14.97 -5.97
N ILE A 61 34.80 -15.87 -5.93
CA ILE A 61 33.41 -15.59 -6.34
C ILE A 61 32.78 -14.54 -5.44
N GLU A 62 32.90 -14.65 -4.11
CA GLU A 62 32.39 -13.66 -3.17
C GLU A 62 33.00 -12.27 -3.36
N GLN A 63 34.28 -12.22 -3.61
CA GLN A 63 34.99 -10.97 -3.93
C GLN A 63 34.46 -10.37 -5.23
N ALA A 64 34.28 -11.18 -6.29
CA ALA A 64 33.68 -10.72 -7.56
C ALA A 64 32.22 -10.23 -7.39
N LYS A 65 31.41 -10.90 -6.58
CA LYS A 65 30.05 -10.45 -6.24
C LYS A 65 30.07 -9.08 -5.56
N SER A 66 30.99 -8.84 -4.65
CA SER A 66 31.12 -7.54 -3.97
C SER A 66 31.55 -6.45 -4.95
N GLU A 67 32.60 -6.73 -5.74
CA GLU A 67 33.18 -5.80 -6.71
C GLU A 67 32.17 -5.41 -7.82
N PHE A 68 31.42 -6.38 -8.37
CA PHE A 68 30.51 -6.18 -9.49
C PHE A 68 29.04 -6.17 -9.07
N ARG A 69 28.74 -5.95 -7.80
CA ARG A 69 27.39 -6.05 -7.23
C ARG A 69 26.35 -5.27 -8.01
N ASN A 70 26.62 -4.01 -8.33
CA ASN A 70 25.68 -3.14 -9.05
C ASN A 70 25.44 -3.64 -10.48
N GLN A 71 26.48 -4.12 -11.15
CA GLN A 71 26.37 -4.65 -12.50
C GLN A 71 25.57 -5.96 -12.52
N ILE A 72 25.86 -6.91 -11.61
CA ILE A 72 25.15 -8.19 -11.47
C ILE A 72 23.66 -7.92 -11.17
N THR A 73 23.36 -7.02 -10.22
CA THR A 73 21.99 -6.69 -9.86
C THR A 73 21.23 -6.07 -11.02
N ARG A 74 21.82 -5.10 -11.71
CA ARG A 74 21.19 -4.42 -12.85
C ARG A 74 20.93 -5.40 -13.99
N CYS A 75 21.95 -6.15 -14.43
CA CYS A 75 21.81 -7.13 -15.50
C CYS A 75 20.81 -8.23 -15.14
N GLY A 76 20.80 -8.66 -13.88
CA GLY A 76 19.87 -9.68 -13.40
C GLY A 76 18.42 -9.22 -13.43
N ILE A 77 18.13 -8.03 -12.92
CA ILE A 77 16.75 -7.47 -12.96
C ILE A 77 16.30 -7.33 -14.41
N MET A 78 17.14 -6.78 -15.29
CA MET A 78 16.78 -6.61 -16.72
C MET A 78 16.52 -7.94 -17.41
N ALA A 79 17.37 -8.95 -17.18
CA ALA A 79 17.20 -10.29 -17.77
C ALA A 79 15.93 -10.98 -17.27
N ILE A 80 15.64 -10.88 -15.97
CA ILE A 80 14.40 -11.42 -15.38
C ILE A 80 13.17 -10.75 -16.01
N ASP A 81 13.13 -9.43 -16.06
CA ASP A 81 11.99 -8.69 -16.59
C ASP A 81 11.76 -8.94 -18.09
N GLU A 82 12.83 -9.07 -18.86
CA GLU A 82 12.73 -9.33 -20.30
C GLU A 82 12.20 -10.73 -20.59
N VAL A 83 12.74 -11.77 -19.93
CA VAL A 83 12.28 -13.14 -20.10
C VAL A 83 10.87 -13.33 -19.54
N ALA A 84 10.53 -12.67 -18.44
CA ALA A 84 9.19 -12.71 -17.87
C ALA A 84 8.11 -12.16 -18.83
N LYS A 85 8.45 -11.12 -19.61
CA LYS A 85 7.54 -10.51 -20.59
C LYS A 85 7.34 -11.38 -21.84
N SER A 86 8.37 -12.14 -22.25
CA SER A 86 8.35 -12.90 -23.50
C SER A 86 9.12 -14.22 -23.36
N PRO A 87 8.61 -15.19 -22.59
CA PRO A 87 9.25 -16.50 -22.44
C PRO A 87 9.20 -17.27 -23.76
N LYS A 88 10.29 -17.98 -24.11
CA LYS A 88 10.44 -18.74 -25.36
C LYS A 88 9.65 -20.06 -25.42
N HIS A 89 8.86 -20.34 -24.44
CA HIS A 89 7.94 -21.49 -24.44
C HIS A 89 6.53 -20.99 -24.08
N PRO A 90 5.47 -21.71 -24.44
CA PRO A 90 4.14 -21.37 -23.94
C PRO A 90 4.21 -21.33 -22.41
N VAL A 91 4.00 -20.16 -21.83
CA VAL A 91 3.75 -20.07 -20.38
C VAL A 91 2.52 -20.94 -20.19
N SER A 92 2.62 -21.99 -19.41
CA SER A 92 1.46 -22.80 -19.13
C SER A 92 0.36 -21.84 -18.68
N GLY A 93 -0.79 -21.84 -19.32
CA GLY A 93 -1.95 -21.02 -18.97
C GLY A 93 -2.38 -21.19 -17.52
N ASP A 94 -1.72 -22.04 -16.84
CA ASP A 94 -1.82 -22.50 -15.48
C ASP A 94 -1.49 -21.42 -14.42
N LEU A 95 -0.45 -20.60 -14.62
CA LEU A 95 -0.05 -19.61 -13.62
C LEU A 95 -1.02 -18.42 -13.51
N GLU A 96 -1.46 -17.88 -14.63
CA GLU A 96 -2.43 -16.78 -14.62
C GLU A 96 -3.83 -17.28 -14.27
N GLN A 97 -4.15 -18.49 -14.72
CA GLN A 97 -5.42 -19.13 -14.43
C GLN A 97 -5.50 -19.56 -12.96
N SER A 98 -4.45 -20.14 -12.40
CA SER A 98 -4.40 -20.50 -10.98
C SER A 98 -4.40 -19.28 -10.06
N PHE A 99 -3.76 -18.18 -10.47
CA PHE A 99 -3.85 -16.90 -9.77
C PHE A 99 -5.28 -16.34 -9.78
N LYS A 100 -5.97 -16.36 -10.93
CA LYS A 100 -7.38 -15.94 -11.04
C LYS A 100 -8.29 -16.82 -10.19
N LEU A 101 -8.07 -18.13 -10.19
CA LEU A 101 -8.83 -19.07 -9.35
C LEU A 101 -8.62 -18.77 -7.85
N LEU A 102 -7.37 -18.48 -7.43
CA LEU A 102 -7.08 -18.10 -6.06
C LEU A 102 -7.82 -16.81 -5.67
N LEU A 103 -7.81 -15.77 -6.51
CA LEU A 103 -8.56 -14.53 -6.24
C LEU A 103 -10.07 -14.76 -6.21
N GLY A 104 -10.60 -15.60 -7.11
CA GLY A 104 -12.00 -16.04 -7.09
C GLY A 104 -12.35 -16.73 -5.77
N ARG A 105 -11.49 -17.61 -5.30
CA ARG A 105 -11.66 -18.30 -4.02
C ARG A 105 -11.67 -17.35 -2.82
N ILE A 106 -10.77 -16.37 -2.79
CA ILE A 106 -10.75 -15.35 -1.73
C ILE A 106 -12.05 -14.55 -1.72
N LEU A 107 -12.58 -14.22 -2.90
CA LEU A 107 -13.86 -13.54 -3.03
C LEU A 107 -15.02 -14.40 -2.48
N GLU A 108 -15.09 -15.68 -2.88
CA GLU A 108 -16.13 -16.60 -2.43
C GLU A 108 -16.08 -16.84 -0.92
N ASP A 109 -14.90 -17.08 -0.36
CA ASP A 109 -14.73 -17.44 1.04
C ASP A 109 -14.81 -16.26 2.00
N ARG A 110 -14.47 -15.04 1.56
CA ARG A 110 -14.33 -13.84 2.42
C ARG A 110 -15.07 -12.60 1.91
N GLY A 111 -15.63 -12.63 0.71
CA GLY A 111 -16.34 -11.51 0.10
C GLY A 111 -15.41 -10.37 -0.38
N LEU A 112 -14.09 -10.58 -0.39
CA LEU A 112 -13.10 -9.55 -0.71
C LEU A 112 -12.61 -9.69 -2.15
N ASP A 113 -12.80 -8.65 -2.97
CA ASP A 113 -12.45 -8.65 -4.38
C ASP A 113 -11.11 -7.94 -4.66
N PHE A 114 -10.05 -8.72 -4.77
CA PHE A 114 -8.73 -8.22 -5.14
C PHE A 114 -8.43 -8.24 -6.65
N ARG A 115 -9.40 -8.62 -7.50
CA ARG A 115 -9.18 -8.73 -8.95
C ARG A 115 -8.95 -7.39 -9.64
N GLN A 116 -9.42 -6.31 -9.02
CA GLN A 116 -9.28 -4.94 -9.50
C GLN A 116 -8.09 -4.19 -8.87
N TYR A 117 -7.29 -4.88 -8.09
CA TYR A 117 -6.06 -4.35 -7.55
C TYR A 117 -4.90 -4.48 -8.54
N HIS A 118 -3.82 -3.72 -8.35
CA HIS A 118 -2.61 -3.88 -9.15
C HIS A 118 -2.04 -5.28 -8.99
N LYS A 119 -2.13 -6.08 -10.06
CA LYS A 119 -1.73 -7.50 -10.06
C LYS A 119 -0.33 -7.74 -9.51
N ALA A 120 0.65 -6.89 -9.88
CA ALA A 120 2.03 -7.03 -9.42
C ALA A 120 2.16 -6.94 -7.90
N VAL A 121 1.39 -6.06 -7.26
CA VAL A 121 1.38 -5.90 -5.80
C VAL A 121 0.79 -7.14 -5.14
N ILE A 122 -0.38 -7.58 -5.61
CA ILE A 122 -1.07 -8.75 -5.06
C ILE A 122 -0.24 -10.02 -5.24
N LYS A 123 0.30 -10.25 -6.46
CA LYS A 123 1.17 -11.40 -6.75
C LYS A 123 2.37 -11.46 -5.80
N ARG A 124 3.06 -10.34 -5.59
CA ARG A 124 4.22 -10.26 -4.68
C ARG A 124 3.86 -10.64 -3.24
N LYS A 125 2.73 -10.15 -2.74
CA LYS A 125 2.27 -10.42 -1.37
C LYS A 125 1.82 -11.86 -1.18
N ILE A 126 1.07 -12.40 -2.12
CA ILE A 126 0.69 -13.82 -2.13
C ILE A 126 1.93 -14.71 -2.24
N ALA A 127 2.91 -14.33 -3.07
CA ALA A 127 4.19 -15.05 -3.18
C ALA A 127 4.92 -15.16 -1.84
N SER A 128 4.96 -14.07 -1.06
CA SER A 128 5.50 -14.08 0.31
C SER A 128 4.79 -15.11 1.19
N ARG A 129 3.46 -15.19 1.15
CA ARG A 129 2.68 -16.16 1.93
C ARG A 129 2.91 -17.60 1.49
N ILE A 130 2.96 -17.84 0.17
CA ILE A 130 3.27 -19.16 -0.42
C ILE A 130 4.64 -19.65 0.10
N TYR A 131 5.65 -18.78 0.05
CA TYR A 131 6.99 -19.07 0.53
C TYR A 131 7.02 -19.40 2.03
N LEU A 132 6.39 -18.56 2.86
CA LEU A 132 6.35 -18.73 4.32
C LEU A 132 5.64 -20.03 4.76
N ASN A 133 4.72 -20.55 3.92
CA ASN A 133 4.04 -21.81 4.17
C ASN A 133 4.68 -23.02 3.45
N ASN A 134 5.89 -22.86 2.86
CA ASN A 134 6.61 -23.90 2.12
C ASN A 134 5.80 -24.53 0.98
N LEU A 135 4.93 -23.76 0.32
CA LEU A 135 4.12 -24.17 -0.81
C LEU A 135 4.80 -23.77 -2.12
N LYS A 136 4.33 -24.35 -3.26
CA LYS A 136 5.01 -24.22 -4.55
C LYS A 136 4.19 -23.50 -5.61
N SER A 137 2.87 -23.35 -5.41
CA SER A 137 1.98 -22.79 -6.42
C SER A 137 0.80 -22.04 -5.82
N TYR A 138 0.13 -21.21 -6.62
CA TYR A 138 -1.15 -20.59 -6.26
C TYR A 138 -2.24 -21.61 -6.01
N PHE A 139 -2.21 -22.74 -6.73
CA PHE A 139 -3.16 -23.83 -6.58
C PHE A 139 -3.00 -24.51 -5.20
N ASP A 140 -1.76 -24.85 -4.82
CA ASP A 140 -1.48 -25.42 -3.50
C ASP A 140 -1.91 -24.47 -2.40
N TYR A 141 -1.67 -23.18 -2.60
CA TYR A 141 -2.04 -22.16 -1.63
C TYR A 141 -3.55 -21.99 -1.51
N ALA A 142 -4.30 -22.02 -2.61
CA ALA A 142 -5.76 -22.02 -2.57
C ALA A 142 -6.33 -23.22 -1.80
N ALA A 143 -5.78 -24.41 -2.05
CA ALA A 143 -6.16 -25.61 -1.31
C ALA A 143 -5.76 -25.54 0.19
N PHE A 144 -4.63 -24.93 0.50
CA PHE A 144 -4.17 -24.69 1.87
C PHE A 144 -5.07 -23.73 2.63
N LEU A 145 -5.47 -22.61 2.02
CA LEU A 145 -6.37 -21.62 2.60
C LEU A 145 -7.70 -22.22 3.04
N SER A 146 -8.29 -23.13 2.23
CA SER A 146 -9.58 -23.79 2.53
C SER A 146 -9.55 -24.57 3.85
N ARG A 147 -8.37 -25.07 4.24
CA ARG A 147 -8.17 -25.90 5.43
C ARG A 147 -7.59 -25.12 6.61
N ASN A 148 -7.19 -23.88 6.42
CA ASN A 148 -6.46 -23.07 7.38
C ASN A 148 -7.05 -21.66 7.51
N PRO A 149 -8.17 -21.48 8.24
CA PRO A 149 -8.81 -20.17 8.41
C PRO A 149 -7.87 -19.08 8.96
N ARG A 150 -6.94 -19.46 9.85
CA ARG A 150 -5.94 -18.52 10.41
C ARG A 150 -4.97 -17.99 9.35
N GLU A 151 -4.72 -18.76 8.29
CA GLU A 151 -3.87 -18.30 7.21
C GLU A 151 -4.60 -17.27 6.32
N TYR A 152 -5.92 -17.38 6.18
CA TYR A 152 -6.69 -16.31 5.55
C TYR A 152 -6.52 -14.98 6.25
N ASP A 153 -6.56 -14.96 7.59
CA ASP A 153 -6.41 -13.72 8.34
C ASP A 153 -5.02 -13.11 8.11
N LYS A 154 -3.97 -13.95 8.09
CA LYS A 154 -2.60 -13.51 7.78
C LYS A 154 -2.44 -13.03 6.33
N LEU A 155 -3.11 -13.70 5.37
CA LEU A 155 -3.13 -13.27 3.97
C LEU A 155 -3.77 -11.89 3.84
N LEU A 156 -4.91 -11.67 4.50
CA LEU A 156 -5.60 -10.39 4.46
C LEU A 156 -4.77 -9.27 5.10
N GLU A 157 -4.12 -9.55 6.23
CA GLU A 157 -3.16 -8.62 6.85
C GLU A 157 -2.01 -8.25 5.90
N GLU A 158 -1.50 -9.23 5.16
CA GLU A 158 -0.45 -9.00 4.16
C GLU A 158 -0.97 -8.22 2.95
N LEU A 159 -2.19 -8.49 2.48
CA LEU A 159 -2.79 -7.81 1.33
C LEU A 159 -3.21 -6.38 1.65
N CYS A 160 -3.72 -6.13 2.85
CA CYS A 160 -4.01 -4.80 3.36
C CYS A 160 -2.70 -4.13 3.82
N ILE A 161 -2.29 -3.04 3.16
CA ILE A 161 -1.07 -2.31 3.56
C ILE A 161 -1.46 -1.22 4.54
N ASN A 162 -1.35 -1.52 5.82
CA ASN A 162 -1.81 -0.69 6.91
C ASN A 162 -0.69 0.19 7.52
N VAL A 163 0.14 0.82 6.65
CA VAL A 163 1.17 1.75 7.11
C VAL A 163 0.59 3.15 7.16
N SER A 164 0.39 3.66 8.37
CA SER A 164 -0.11 5.00 8.63
C SER A 164 0.70 5.69 9.72
N GLU A 165 0.62 7.01 9.79
CA GLU A 165 1.25 7.84 10.82
C GLU A 165 0.44 9.11 11.05
N PHE A 166 0.49 9.64 12.25
CA PHE A 166 -0.15 10.91 12.58
C PHE A 166 0.44 12.03 11.73
N PHE A 167 -0.42 12.88 11.18
CA PHE A 167 -0.03 14.02 10.35
C PHE A 167 0.91 13.64 9.20
N ARG A 168 0.68 12.46 8.57
CA ARG A 168 1.45 11.97 7.42
C ARG A 168 1.50 13.01 6.32
N ASP A 169 2.70 13.28 5.76
CA ASP A 169 2.99 14.36 4.83
C ASP A 169 2.64 15.73 5.44
N PRO A 170 3.43 16.25 6.41
CA PRO A 170 3.11 17.43 7.21
C PRO A 170 2.72 18.67 6.40
N GLU A 171 3.30 18.84 5.23
CA GLU A 171 2.98 19.94 4.31
C GLU A 171 1.53 19.88 3.79
N VAL A 172 0.95 18.70 3.65
CA VAL A 172 -0.47 18.54 3.27
C VAL A 172 -1.37 19.07 4.37
N TRP A 173 -1.01 18.85 5.62
CA TRP A 173 -1.80 19.31 6.77
C TRP A 173 -1.80 20.82 6.95
N VAL A 174 -0.81 21.53 6.40
CA VAL A 174 -0.84 22.99 6.31
C VAL A 174 -1.99 23.43 5.41
N THR A 175 -2.11 22.84 4.21
CA THR A 175 -3.21 23.16 3.27
C THR A 175 -4.56 22.68 3.82
N VAL A 176 -4.61 21.52 4.47
CA VAL A 176 -5.84 21.01 5.14
C VAL A 176 -6.30 21.96 6.24
N ARG A 177 -5.41 22.59 6.98
CA ARG A 177 -5.74 23.63 7.98
C ARG A 177 -6.50 24.78 7.32
N TYR A 178 -6.00 25.34 6.23
CA TYR A 178 -6.67 26.42 5.49
C TYR A 178 -8.02 25.98 4.91
N LEU A 179 -8.09 24.74 4.43
CA LEU A 179 -9.37 24.14 3.96
C LEU A 179 -10.39 24.12 5.10
N PHE A 180 -10.02 23.64 6.29
CA PHE A 180 -10.93 23.57 7.43
C PHE A 180 -11.32 24.95 7.96
N GLU A 181 -10.40 25.92 8.01
CA GLU A 181 -10.70 27.31 8.35
C GLU A 181 -11.72 27.90 7.39
N THR A 182 -11.56 27.66 6.09
CA THR A 182 -12.51 28.09 5.06
C THR A 182 -13.87 27.43 5.24
N LEU A 183 -13.92 26.10 5.45
CA LEU A 183 -15.15 25.35 5.68
C LEU A 183 -15.88 25.85 6.93
N ILE A 184 -15.18 26.03 8.04
CA ILE A 184 -15.75 26.52 9.31
C ILE A 184 -16.37 27.91 9.10
N ASN A 185 -15.66 28.83 8.41
CA ASN A 185 -16.15 30.17 8.14
C ASN A 185 -17.38 30.16 7.22
N GLN A 186 -17.41 29.30 6.19
CA GLN A 186 -18.59 29.12 5.32
C GLN A 186 -19.78 28.61 6.12
N LYS A 187 -19.59 27.61 6.99
CA LYS A 187 -20.64 27.07 7.86
C LYS A 187 -21.19 28.17 8.80
N LYS A 188 -20.33 28.93 9.44
CA LYS A 188 -20.74 30.07 10.29
C LYS A 188 -21.57 31.11 9.52
N ALA A 189 -21.12 31.47 8.32
CA ALA A 189 -21.84 32.45 7.48
C ALA A 189 -23.23 31.97 7.05
N ARG A 190 -23.43 30.64 6.94
CA ARG A 190 -24.72 30.03 6.60
C ARG A 190 -25.55 29.63 7.83
N SER A 191 -25.08 29.90 9.03
CA SER A 191 -25.67 29.42 10.29
C SER A 191 -25.82 27.89 10.34
N GLU A 192 -24.93 27.18 9.65
CA GLU A 192 -24.85 25.71 9.68
C GLU A 192 -23.85 25.29 10.77
N ASN A 193 -24.19 24.25 11.53
CA ASN A 193 -23.34 23.76 12.62
C ASN A 193 -22.85 22.32 12.41
N LEU A 194 -23.28 21.63 11.36
CA LEU A 194 -22.85 20.26 11.07
C LEU A 194 -21.64 20.26 10.14
N ILE A 195 -20.55 19.64 10.61
CA ILE A 195 -19.39 19.28 9.79
C ILE A 195 -19.31 17.77 9.75
N ARG A 196 -19.44 17.19 8.55
CA ARG A 196 -19.37 15.75 8.33
C ARG A 196 -18.15 15.43 7.48
N ILE A 197 -17.27 14.57 7.98
CA ILE A 197 -16.01 14.17 7.33
C ILE A 197 -15.94 12.65 7.26
N TRP A 198 -15.37 12.13 6.18
CA TRP A 198 -15.14 10.73 5.99
C TRP A 198 -13.67 10.46 5.68
N SER A 199 -12.98 9.69 6.54
CA SER A 199 -11.68 9.10 6.29
C SER A 199 -11.87 7.68 5.76
N ALA A 200 -11.66 7.48 4.46
CA ALA A 200 -11.88 6.25 3.73
C ALA A 200 -10.54 5.50 3.55
N GLY A 201 -10.43 4.29 4.09
CA GLY A 201 -9.17 3.56 4.22
C GLY A 201 -8.33 4.09 5.37
N CYS A 202 -8.93 4.19 6.56
CA CYS A 202 -8.34 4.84 7.73
C CYS A 202 -7.26 4.05 8.45
N ALA A 203 -7.00 2.80 8.05
CA ALA A 203 -6.07 1.88 8.70
C ALA A 203 -6.23 1.84 10.23
N SER A 204 -5.14 2.00 10.97
CA SER A 204 -5.11 2.00 12.44
C SER A 204 -5.54 3.33 13.08
N GLY A 205 -6.08 4.29 12.32
CA GLY A 205 -6.78 5.45 12.86
C GLY A 205 -5.95 6.72 13.00
N GLU A 206 -4.69 6.75 12.60
CA GLU A 206 -3.81 7.91 12.72
C GLU A 206 -4.34 9.13 11.93
N GLU A 207 -4.89 8.90 10.71
CA GLU A 207 -5.45 9.96 9.89
C GLU A 207 -6.73 10.57 10.52
N PRO A 208 -7.78 9.80 10.86
CA PRO A 208 -8.98 10.39 11.46
C PRO A 208 -8.71 11.05 12.81
N TYR A 209 -7.78 10.55 13.60
CA TYR A 209 -7.39 11.25 14.81
C TYR A 209 -6.61 12.53 14.54
N SER A 210 -5.78 12.59 13.51
CA SER A 210 -5.14 13.84 13.08
C SER A 210 -6.17 14.88 12.64
N ILE A 211 -7.23 14.45 11.96
CA ILE A 211 -8.37 15.29 11.59
C ILE A 211 -9.07 15.82 12.86
N ALA A 212 -9.38 14.93 13.81
CA ALA A 212 -10.04 15.30 15.07
C ALA A 212 -9.23 16.33 15.88
N ILE A 213 -7.93 16.11 15.99
CA ILE A 213 -7.01 17.05 16.69
C ILE A 213 -7.03 18.41 15.99
N LEU A 214 -6.88 18.44 14.67
CA LEU A 214 -6.83 19.67 13.92
C LEU A 214 -8.16 20.45 14.00
N LEU A 215 -9.30 19.78 13.89
CA LEU A 215 -10.61 20.42 14.06
C LEU A 215 -10.79 21.01 15.45
N LYS A 216 -10.38 20.30 16.49
CA LYS A 216 -10.45 20.82 17.86
C LYS A 216 -9.56 22.04 18.06
N GLU A 217 -8.34 22.03 17.48
CA GLU A 217 -7.43 23.19 17.49
C GLU A 217 -8.04 24.41 16.82
N LEU A 218 -8.79 24.22 15.73
CA LEU A 218 -9.36 25.33 14.95
C LEU A 218 -10.66 25.87 15.55
N LEU A 219 -11.52 25.01 16.03
CA LEU A 219 -12.81 25.39 16.59
C LEU A 219 -12.69 26.06 17.96
N LYS A 220 -11.73 25.69 18.79
CA LYS A 220 -11.50 26.27 20.14
C LYS A 220 -12.81 26.39 20.93
N ASP A 221 -13.17 27.64 21.31
CA ASP A 221 -14.37 27.94 22.06
C ASP A 221 -15.68 27.66 21.29
N ASP A 222 -15.61 27.70 19.96
CA ASP A 222 -16.76 27.35 19.11
C ASP A 222 -16.99 25.85 18.99
N PHE A 223 -16.12 24.99 19.54
CA PHE A 223 -16.23 23.54 19.43
C PHE A 223 -17.62 23.01 19.85
N ARG A 224 -18.18 23.57 20.93
CA ARG A 224 -19.51 23.18 21.42
C ARG A 224 -20.68 23.63 20.53
N ARG A 225 -20.43 24.56 19.59
CA ARG A 225 -21.44 25.05 18.65
C ARG A 225 -21.57 24.17 17.42
N PHE A 226 -20.54 23.35 17.15
CA PHE A 226 -20.51 22.47 15.98
C PHE A 226 -20.84 21.04 16.38
N SER A 227 -21.64 20.38 15.55
CA SER A 227 -21.82 18.93 15.55
C SER A 227 -20.79 18.32 14.59
N LEU A 228 -19.86 17.53 15.10
CA LEU A 228 -18.83 16.89 14.30
C LEU A 228 -19.21 15.41 14.08
N GLU A 229 -19.33 15.01 12.83
CA GLU A 229 -19.51 13.61 12.43
C GLU A 229 -18.29 13.16 11.63
N LEU A 230 -17.37 12.51 12.30
CA LEU A 230 -16.14 12.00 11.71
C LEU A 230 -16.22 10.48 11.55
N TYR A 231 -16.53 10.04 10.34
CA TYR A 231 -16.57 8.63 9.96
C TYR A 231 -15.17 8.19 9.53
N ALA A 232 -14.74 7.06 10.05
CA ALA A 232 -13.47 6.43 9.70
C ALA A 232 -13.73 4.97 9.33
N THR A 233 -13.47 4.63 8.07
CA THR A 233 -13.83 3.30 7.56
C THR A 233 -12.62 2.59 6.96
N ASP A 234 -12.59 1.29 7.16
CA ASP A 234 -11.59 0.40 6.56
C ASP A 234 -12.18 -0.99 6.34
N ILE A 235 -11.57 -1.74 5.43
CA ILE A 235 -11.90 -3.15 5.18
C ILE A 235 -11.21 -4.09 6.19
N ASP A 236 -10.16 -3.62 6.88
CA ASP A 236 -9.41 -4.39 7.87
C ASP A 236 -9.98 -4.21 9.28
N LYS A 237 -10.72 -5.24 9.73
CA LYS A 237 -11.32 -5.26 11.07
C LYS A 237 -10.30 -5.21 12.21
N LYS A 238 -9.07 -5.74 12.00
CA LYS A 238 -8.00 -5.68 13.01
C LYS A 238 -7.50 -4.26 13.19
N CYS A 239 -7.24 -3.57 12.09
CA CYS A 239 -6.86 -2.16 12.11
C CYS A 239 -7.93 -1.30 12.78
N LEU A 240 -9.20 -1.52 12.48
CA LEU A 240 -10.30 -0.82 13.15
C LEU A 240 -10.36 -1.11 14.66
N THR A 241 -10.03 -2.33 15.08
CA THR A 241 -9.94 -2.68 16.50
C THR A 241 -8.79 -1.93 17.18
N GLN A 242 -7.63 -1.88 16.53
CA GLN A 242 -6.46 -1.10 17.00
C GLN A 242 -6.79 0.40 17.04
N ALA A 243 -7.43 0.93 16.01
CA ALA A 243 -7.87 2.32 15.95
C ALA A 243 -8.79 2.69 17.12
N LYS A 244 -9.80 1.86 17.40
CA LYS A 244 -10.70 2.04 18.56
C LYS A 244 -9.96 1.95 19.89
N PHE A 245 -8.95 1.11 20.00
CA PHE A 245 -8.11 0.99 21.20
C PHE A 245 -7.25 2.24 21.39
N GLY A 246 -6.77 2.83 20.32
CA GLY A 246 -6.08 4.13 20.29
C GLY A 246 -4.72 4.16 20.97
N LEU A 247 -3.94 3.08 20.91
CA LEU A 247 -2.58 2.98 21.44
C LEU A 247 -1.57 2.85 20.29
N TYR A 248 -0.57 3.70 20.27
CA TYR A 248 0.37 3.84 19.17
C TYR A 248 1.82 3.83 19.63
N PRO A 249 2.75 3.23 18.88
CA PRO A 249 4.17 3.35 19.13
C PRO A 249 4.63 4.78 18.84
N LYS A 250 5.73 5.19 19.46
CA LYS A 250 6.28 6.55 19.33
C LYS A 250 6.58 6.93 17.86
N GLU A 251 6.97 5.95 17.05
CA GLU A 251 7.31 6.11 15.63
C GLU A 251 6.12 6.61 14.80
N SER A 252 4.89 6.22 15.14
CA SER A 252 3.68 6.71 14.48
C SER A 252 3.42 8.19 14.70
N LEU A 253 4.03 8.79 15.73
CA LEU A 253 3.82 10.17 16.18
C LEU A 253 4.94 11.14 15.76
N LYS A 254 5.87 10.70 14.92
CA LYS A 254 7.06 11.50 14.55
C LYS A 254 6.75 12.88 13.93
N ASN A 255 5.57 13.05 13.33
CA ASN A 255 5.11 14.30 12.74
C ASN A 255 4.17 15.10 13.67
N ALA A 256 3.89 14.61 14.88
CA ALA A 256 3.18 15.35 15.89
C ALA A 256 4.19 16.20 16.68
N ASP A 257 3.93 17.51 16.78
CA ASP A 257 4.76 18.39 17.58
C ASP A 257 4.61 18.12 19.11
N GLU A 258 5.56 18.64 19.91
CA GLU A 258 5.55 18.43 21.37
C GLU A 258 4.27 18.90 22.04
N LYS A 259 3.64 19.96 21.53
CA LYS A 259 2.39 20.49 22.08
C LYS A 259 1.27 19.48 21.91
N ARG A 260 1.12 18.91 20.71
CA ARG A 260 0.14 17.85 20.42
C ARG A 260 0.42 16.59 21.21
N LEU A 261 1.70 16.18 21.30
CA LEU A 261 2.08 15.01 22.11
C LEU A 261 1.64 15.16 23.57
N LYS A 262 1.86 16.33 24.17
CA LYS A 262 1.49 16.60 25.59
C LYS A 262 0.00 16.80 25.80
N SER A 263 -0.72 17.39 24.84
CA SER A 263 -2.15 17.72 25.01
C SER A 263 -3.12 16.68 24.50
N CYS A 264 -2.72 15.85 23.53
CA CYS A 264 -3.63 14.90 22.87
C CYS A 264 -3.35 13.43 23.21
N PHE A 265 -2.20 13.16 23.85
CA PHE A 265 -1.78 11.78 24.12
C PHE A 265 -1.30 11.61 25.56
N SER A 266 -1.45 10.40 26.07
CA SER A 266 -0.92 9.97 27.36
C SER A 266 0.05 8.81 27.15
N PRO A 267 1.32 8.90 27.61
CA PRO A 267 2.28 7.79 27.47
C PRO A 267 1.91 6.65 28.42
N ASP A 268 2.18 5.41 27.99
CA ASP A 268 2.11 4.23 28.85
C ASP A 268 3.50 3.85 29.39
N ALA A 269 3.55 2.84 30.29
CA ALA A 269 4.79 2.37 30.88
C ALA A 269 5.76 1.71 29.87
N ALA A 270 5.27 1.29 28.71
CA ALA A 270 6.07 0.66 27.65
C ALA A 270 6.59 1.67 26.62
N GLY A 271 6.29 2.98 26.82
CA GLY A 271 6.70 4.05 25.90
C GLY A 271 5.78 4.25 24.69
N ASN A 272 4.63 3.60 24.65
CA ASN A 272 3.60 3.88 23.67
C ASN A 272 2.73 5.07 24.13
N TYR A 273 1.96 5.60 23.20
CA TYR A 273 1.12 6.77 23.41
C TYR A 273 -0.35 6.43 23.13
N ARG A 274 -1.19 6.67 24.12
CA ARG A 274 -2.64 6.53 24.00
C ARG A 274 -3.27 7.84 23.64
N ILE A 275 -4.05 7.90 22.57
CA ILE A 275 -4.85 9.07 22.24
C ILE A 275 -5.90 9.31 23.33
N ASN A 276 -6.07 10.57 23.76
CA ASN A 276 -6.97 10.93 24.85
C ASN A 276 -8.44 10.59 24.51
N PRO A 277 -9.26 10.21 25.52
CA PRO A 277 -10.65 9.76 25.31
C PRO A 277 -11.50 10.73 24.47
N GLU A 278 -11.34 12.01 24.70
CA GLU A 278 -12.09 13.06 23.99
C GLU A 278 -11.95 12.99 22.45
N PHE A 279 -10.77 12.62 21.93
CA PHE A 279 -10.56 12.44 20.49
C PHE A 279 -11.09 11.09 20.01
N ARG A 280 -11.03 10.05 20.87
CA ARG A 280 -11.59 8.73 20.53
C ARG A 280 -13.11 8.79 20.34
N GLU A 281 -13.78 9.57 21.15
CA GLU A 281 -15.24 9.77 21.11
C GLU A 281 -15.69 10.57 19.89
N MET A 282 -14.80 11.39 19.30
CA MET A 282 -15.08 12.14 18.08
C MET A 282 -15.15 11.28 16.82
N VAL A 283 -14.53 10.09 16.81
CA VAL A 283 -14.36 9.26 15.61
C VAL A 283 -15.25 8.03 15.64
N ARG A 284 -16.04 7.85 14.60
CA ARG A 284 -16.90 6.67 14.41
C ARG A 284 -16.23 5.67 13.49
N PHE A 285 -15.56 4.69 14.07
CA PHE A 285 -14.91 3.62 13.31
C PHE A 285 -15.90 2.54 12.88
N GLN A 286 -15.96 2.27 11.56
CA GLN A 286 -16.85 1.29 10.96
C GLN A 286 -16.13 0.46 9.90
N TYR A 287 -16.51 -0.82 9.81
CA TYR A 287 -16.13 -1.64 8.66
C TYR A 287 -16.89 -1.16 7.43
N LEU A 288 -16.19 -0.98 6.32
CA LEU A 288 -16.80 -0.66 5.04
C LEU A 288 -15.90 -1.15 3.90
N ASP A 289 -16.44 -1.99 3.04
CA ASP A 289 -15.90 -2.25 1.73
C ASP A 289 -16.34 -1.14 0.76
N MET A 290 -15.48 -0.15 0.53
CA MET A 290 -15.81 0.99 -0.32
C MET A 290 -16.07 0.61 -1.79
N ILE A 291 -15.69 -0.61 -2.21
CA ILE A 291 -15.94 -1.12 -3.56
C ILE A 291 -17.37 -1.61 -3.67
N ASN A 292 -17.81 -2.47 -2.74
CA ASN A 292 -19.05 -3.23 -2.84
C ASN A 292 -20.20 -2.63 -2.02
N GLU A 293 -19.93 -1.86 -0.98
CA GLU A 293 -20.94 -1.31 -0.08
C GLU A 293 -21.29 0.15 -0.40
N GLN A 294 -22.36 0.62 0.20
CA GLN A 294 -22.80 2.02 0.06
C GLN A 294 -21.88 2.95 0.84
N PRO A 295 -21.38 4.02 0.21
CA PRO A 295 -20.48 4.96 0.85
C PRO A 295 -21.20 5.84 1.89
N VAL A 296 -20.42 6.50 2.75
CA VAL A 296 -20.93 7.60 3.60
C VAL A 296 -21.37 8.76 2.70
N THR A 297 -22.55 9.31 2.94
CA THR A 297 -23.17 10.36 2.10
C THR A 297 -23.25 11.71 2.81
N ASP A 298 -23.51 12.76 2.05
CA ASP A 298 -23.64 14.14 2.55
C ASP A 298 -22.42 14.63 3.34
N VAL A 299 -21.23 14.31 2.89
CA VAL A 299 -19.98 14.70 3.54
C VAL A 299 -19.45 16.02 3.00
N ASP A 300 -18.88 16.82 3.89
CA ASP A 300 -18.22 18.08 3.53
C ASP A 300 -16.81 17.84 3.01
N VAL A 301 -16.10 16.83 3.58
CA VAL A 301 -14.74 16.47 3.17
C VAL A 301 -14.53 14.96 3.21
N ILE A 302 -13.98 14.39 2.15
CA ILE A 302 -13.50 13.00 2.09
C ILE A 302 -11.97 13.02 2.11
N PHE A 303 -11.38 12.25 3.01
CA PHE A 303 -9.97 11.86 2.98
C PHE A 303 -9.88 10.43 2.45
N CYS A 304 -9.13 10.22 1.38
CA CYS A 304 -8.76 8.90 0.89
C CYS A 304 -7.33 8.95 0.40
N ARG A 305 -6.39 8.80 1.34
CA ARG A 305 -4.97 9.01 1.10
C ARG A 305 -4.19 7.71 1.16
N ASN A 306 -3.30 7.53 0.17
CA ASN A 306 -2.42 6.37 0.05
C ASN A 306 -3.15 5.02 -0.07
N VAL A 307 -4.34 5.03 -0.67
CA VAL A 307 -5.19 3.85 -0.92
C VAL A 307 -5.30 3.56 -2.42
N PHE A 308 -5.43 4.59 -3.26
CA PHE A 308 -5.59 4.47 -4.71
C PHE A 308 -4.38 3.86 -5.41
N ILE A 309 -3.19 3.96 -4.81
CA ILE A 309 -1.96 3.35 -5.33
C ILE A 309 -2.05 1.82 -5.48
N TYR A 310 -3.01 1.19 -4.83
CA TYR A 310 -3.24 -0.26 -4.89
C TYR A 310 -4.24 -0.67 -5.96
N PHE A 311 -5.00 0.27 -6.53
CA PHE A 311 -6.12 0.03 -7.41
C PHE A 311 -5.76 0.23 -8.87
N ASN A 312 -6.32 -0.61 -9.76
CA ASN A 312 -6.23 -0.37 -11.18
C ASN A 312 -7.07 0.87 -11.57
N ARG A 313 -6.87 1.36 -12.79
CA ARG A 313 -7.52 2.58 -13.26
C ARG A 313 -9.04 2.53 -13.18
N SER A 314 -9.64 1.44 -13.66
CA SER A 314 -11.11 1.30 -13.68
C SER A 314 -11.72 1.38 -12.28
N LEU A 315 -11.06 0.77 -11.27
CA LEU A 315 -11.50 0.87 -9.88
C LEU A 315 -11.33 2.28 -9.33
N GLN A 316 -10.25 2.96 -9.69
CA GLN A 316 -10.03 4.35 -9.29
C GLN A 316 -11.13 5.27 -9.83
N GLU A 317 -11.55 5.11 -11.08
CA GLU A 317 -12.64 5.85 -11.72
C GLU A 317 -13.98 5.59 -11.03
N LEU A 318 -14.28 4.31 -10.74
CA LEU A 318 -15.47 3.91 -9.99
C LEU A 318 -15.53 4.60 -8.62
N LEU A 319 -14.43 4.57 -7.87
CA LEU A 319 -14.36 5.16 -6.53
C LEU A 319 -14.44 6.69 -6.58
N LEU A 320 -13.84 7.34 -7.57
CA LEU A 320 -13.98 8.79 -7.76
C LEU A 320 -15.44 9.18 -8.00
N THR A 321 -16.17 8.39 -8.79
CA THR A 321 -17.63 8.61 -8.99
C THR A 321 -18.42 8.41 -7.70
N LYS A 322 -18.10 7.36 -6.91
CA LYS A 322 -18.73 7.15 -5.60
C LYS A 322 -18.44 8.31 -4.65
N PHE A 323 -17.21 8.81 -4.60
CA PHE A 323 -16.84 9.96 -3.75
C PHE A 323 -17.51 11.25 -4.19
N TYR A 324 -17.61 11.46 -5.50
CA TYR A 324 -18.36 12.60 -6.04
C TYR A 324 -19.84 12.59 -5.56
N ASN A 325 -20.49 11.44 -5.65
CA ASN A 325 -21.88 11.29 -5.20
C ASN A 325 -22.04 11.40 -3.66
N SER A 326 -21.00 11.07 -2.92
CA SER A 326 -20.97 11.17 -1.45
C SER A 326 -20.77 12.59 -0.95
N LEU A 327 -20.07 13.42 -1.71
CA LEU A 327 -19.78 14.79 -1.35
C LEU A 327 -20.99 15.72 -1.56
N LYS A 328 -21.18 16.63 -0.62
CA LYS A 328 -22.04 17.81 -0.82
C LYS A 328 -21.54 18.66 -1.98
N ALA A 329 -22.42 19.49 -2.54
CA ALA A 329 -22.00 20.50 -3.53
C ALA A 329 -20.90 21.40 -2.93
N GLY A 330 -19.79 21.54 -3.67
CA GLY A 330 -18.63 22.28 -3.21
C GLY A 330 -17.80 21.60 -2.11
N GLY A 331 -18.08 20.33 -1.79
CA GLY A 331 -17.31 19.53 -0.85
C GLY A 331 -15.92 19.15 -1.40
N TYR A 332 -15.04 18.67 -0.53
CA TYR A 332 -13.63 18.47 -0.87
C TYR A 332 -13.20 17.01 -0.79
N LEU A 333 -12.32 16.60 -1.72
CA LEU A 333 -11.62 15.32 -1.72
C LEU A 333 -10.12 15.55 -1.50
N VAL A 334 -9.57 14.95 -0.45
CA VAL A 334 -8.14 14.98 -0.12
C VAL A 334 -7.54 13.62 -0.42
N LYS A 335 -6.55 13.56 -1.32
CA LYS A 335 -5.85 12.34 -1.74
C LYS A 335 -4.40 12.32 -1.23
N GLY A 336 -3.74 11.16 -1.36
CA GLY A 336 -2.31 11.03 -1.09
C GLY A 336 -1.46 11.73 -2.16
N ARG A 337 -0.27 12.19 -1.81
CA ARG A 337 0.62 12.98 -2.71
C ARG A 337 0.94 12.30 -4.03
N ALA A 338 1.08 10.97 -4.02
CA ALA A 338 1.34 10.17 -5.21
C ALA A 338 0.10 9.88 -6.07
N GLU A 339 -1.07 10.35 -5.67
CA GLU A 339 -2.37 9.94 -6.20
C GLU A 339 -3.07 11.09 -6.96
N ALA A 340 -2.64 11.34 -8.19
CA ALA A 340 -3.32 12.33 -9.04
C ALA A 340 -4.71 11.84 -9.47
N ILE A 341 -5.64 12.78 -9.73
CA ILE A 341 -6.87 12.50 -10.46
C ILE A 341 -6.55 12.47 -11.97
N PHE A 342 -7.05 11.44 -12.64
CA PHE A 342 -6.89 11.30 -14.09
C PHE A 342 -7.77 12.30 -14.87
N THR A 343 -7.48 12.43 -16.17
CA THR A 343 -8.07 13.45 -17.04
C THR A 343 -9.60 13.40 -17.09
N GLU A 344 -10.17 12.19 -17.06
CA GLU A 344 -11.62 11.96 -17.16
C GLU A 344 -12.42 12.40 -15.92
N ALA A 345 -11.78 12.45 -14.75
CA ALA A 345 -12.42 12.93 -13.53
C ALA A 345 -12.23 14.45 -13.29
N LYS A 346 -11.52 15.15 -14.18
CA LYS A 346 -11.33 16.60 -14.08
C LYS A 346 -12.61 17.39 -14.40
N ASP A 347 -13.55 16.76 -15.07
CA ASP A 347 -14.85 17.38 -15.37
C ASP A 347 -15.78 17.46 -14.15
N ILE A 348 -15.51 16.65 -13.12
CA ILE A 348 -16.32 16.60 -11.90
C ILE A 348 -15.59 17.15 -10.67
N PHE A 349 -14.27 17.30 -10.75
CA PHE A 349 -13.46 17.83 -9.66
C PHE A 349 -12.50 18.92 -10.18
N GLU A 350 -12.54 20.09 -9.58
CA GLU A 350 -11.53 21.13 -9.77
C GLU A 350 -10.38 20.97 -8.76
N SER A 351 -9.17 21.28 -9.20
CA SER A 351 -8.02 21.26 -8.30
C SER A 351 -7.94 22.52 -7.47
N VAL A 352 -7.94 22.35 -6.14
CA VAL A 352 -7.72 23.44 -5.17
C VAL A 352 -6.23 23.59 -4.88
N ASP A 353 -5.53 22.47 -4.67
CA ASP A 353 -4.08 22.42 -4.47
C ASP A 353 -3.52 21.15 -5.10
N LEU A 354 -2.69 21.31 -6.13
CA LEU A 354 -2.09 20.19 -6.86
C LEU A 354 -0.99 19.48 -6.04
N ASN A 355 -0.29 20.18 -5.18
CA ASN A 355 0.79 19.60 -4.38
C ASN A 355 0.24 18.80 -3.21
N ALA A 356 -0.79 19.34 -2.53
CA ALA A 356 -1.49 18.66 -1.46
C ALA A 356 -2.56 17.67 -1.97
N ARG A 357 -2.80 17.59 -3.28
CA ARG A 357 -3.84 16.73 -3.89
C ARG A 357 -5.23 16.95 -3.31
N ILE A 358 -5.60 18.21 -3.18
CA ILE A 358 -6.93 18.63 -2.71
C ILE A 358 -7.76 19.07 -3.89
N TYR A 359 -8.95 18.49 -3.99
CA TYR A 359 -9.89 18.71 -5.08
C TYR A 359 -11.25 19.12 -4.51
N ARG A 360 -12.01 19.89 -5.28
CA ARG A 360 -13.35 20.34 -4.92
C ARG A 360 -14.36 19.81 -5.92
N LYS A 361 -15.51 19.36 -5.44
CA LYS A 361 -16.66 18.97 -6.27
C LYS A 361 -17.20 20.17 -7.01
N ILE A 362 -17.34 20.09 -8.36
CA ILE A 362 -17.74 21.22 -9.20
C ILE A 362 -19.24 21.53 -9.11
N HIS A 363 -20.11 20.57 -8.95
CA HIS A 363 -21.57 20.74 -8.87
C HIS A 363 -22.24 19.78 -7.90
#